data_56e0addef1945d13c80e84629d477919
#
_entry.id   56e0addef1945d13c80e84629d477919
#
_cell.length_a   1.000
_cell.length_b   1.000
_cell.length_c   1.000
_cell.angle_alpha   90.00
_cell.angle_beta   90.00
_cell.angle_gamma   90.00
#
_symmetry.space_group_name_H-M   'P 1'
#
loop_
_entity.id
_entity.type
_entity.pdbx_description
1 polymer ?
#
loop_
_entity_poly.entity_id
_entity_poly.type
_entity_poly.pdbx_seq_one_letter_code
_entity_poly.pdbx_strand_id
1 'polypeptide(L)'
;MDDVYDFIVVGAGSAGCVLAERLSADGRSRVLVLEAGGENDSFWVTMPKGVAKLVTNPRHIWAYQVSQPREPGGPANEVWIRGKGLGGSSAINGMIWSRGEPADYDAWEAGGATGWNGAVMTQAFRTLEDHAAGPSEARGAGGRVRVDPAIFSYPLAETMIAAGEALGLRRTDDLNAGTGPRVGLFSHNIRRGCRESSARTFLAPARKRANVTVITHALAERIVFDDRRAVAVETVVAGRPRRFECRGEIVIAGGAMESPLLLQRSGIGNGERLAAAGITPVAHSPDVGERMIEHLSFSMPYRLRNGRGTNTSFYGIGLARAMMRYLLTRSGIMATGPFEVGAFLNVAHPDGRTDAQFYLGGYTFAVSDDNNPVPLDKIDPQPGVTIYGQLLRLTSEGSLRVTGPGSGDAPRILPNWLTTEHDRASAIALMRAMRAYMAAPPLGSMLGEELIPGAAVRDDEALLAAFRRLSSCGLHAIGTCRMGSDNRAVTDPRLRVNGVTGLRVADCSVIPGHVTGNTNAPAMAIGLRAAEMMLEDRVR
;
A
#
# COMPACT_ATOMS: atom_id res chain seq x y z
N MET A 1 -5.80 10.58 -35.59
CA MET A 1 -5.65 11.54 -34.46
C MET A 1 -4.22 11.41 -34.01
N ASP A 2 -3.52 12.52 -33.94
CA ASP A 2 -2.12 12.50 -33.51
C ASP A 2 -2.03 11.99 -32.08
N ASP A 3 -1.28 10.90 -31.87
CA ASP A 3 -1.04 10.29 -30.55
C ASP A 3 -0.02 11.15 -29.71
N VAL A 4 -0.23 12.49 -29.70
CA VAL A 4 0.59 13.47 -29.00
C VAL A 4 -0.18 14.06 -27.82
N TYR A 5 0.42 14.03 -26.64
CA TYR A 5 -0.20 14.45 -25.38
C TYR A 5 0.64 15.52 -24.65
N ASP A 6 -0.01 16.32 -23.82
CA ASP A 6 0.68 17.24 -22.93
C ASP A 6 1.27 16.49 -21.72
N PHE A 7 0.52 15.52 -21.22
CA PHE A 7 0.94 14.67 -20.11
C PHE A 7 0.62 13.20 -20.43
N ILE A 8 1.57 12.32 -20.12
CA ILE A 8 1.34 10.87 -20.12
C ILE A 8 1.54 10.36 -18.70
N VAL A 9 0.49 9.79 -18.12
CA VAL A 9 0.50 9.12 -16.79
C VAL A 9 0.64 7.62 -17.03
N VAL A 10 1.75 7.04 -16.59
CA VAL A 10 2.02 5.60 -16.72
C VAL A 10 1.65 4.90 -15.42
N GLY A 11 0.53 4.18 -15.42
CA GLY A 11 -0.09 3.53 -14.28
C GLY A 11 -1.31 4.28 -13.76
N ALA A 12 -2.46 3.61 -13.75
CA ALA A 12 -3.72 4.11 -13.18
C ALA A 12 -3.95 3.59 -11.75
N GLY A 13 -2.90 3.56 -10.93
CA GLY A 13 -2.95 3.21 -9.52
C GLY A 13 -3.46 4.35 -8.62
N SER A 14 -3.19 4.25 -7.32
CA SER A 14 -3.64 5.22 -6.31
C SER A 14 -3.22 6.65 -6.63
N ALA A 15 -1.96 6.88 -6.98
CA ALA A 15 -1.44 8.20 -7.35
C ALA A 15 -1.84 8.59 -8.79
N GLY A 16 -1.71 7.66 -9.75
CA GLY A 16 -1.98 7.97 -11.16
C GLY A 16 -3.39 8.42 -11.46
N CYS A 17 -4.39 7.88 -10.76
CA CYS A 17 -5.79 8.35 -10.88
C CYS A 17 -5.96 9.79 -10.39
N VAL A 18 -5.27 10.18 -9.31
CA VAL A 18 -5.28 11.55 -8.78
C VAL A 18 -4.58 12.50 -9.76
N LEU A 19 -3.41 12.10 -10.28
CA LEU A 19 -2.69 12.83 -11.31
C LEU A 19 -3.56 13.11 -12.53
N ALA A 20 -4.19 12.07 -13.09
CA ALA A 20 -5.05 12.21 -14.27
C ALA A 20 -6.20 13.20 -14.04
N GLU A 21 -6.84 13.13 -12.86
CA GLU A 21 -7.93 14.04 -12.49
C GLU A 21 -7.46 15.48 -12.38
N ARG A 22 -6.33 15.72 -11.72
CA ARG A 22 -5.83 17.08 -11.48
C ARG A 22 -5.23 17.72 -12.74
N LEU A 23 -4.39 16.97 -13.48
CA LEU A 23 -3.73 17.48 -14.68
C LEU A 23 -4.71 17.80 -15.81
N SER A 24 -5.88 17.16 -15.84
CA SER A 24 -6.91 17.39 -16.85
C SER A 24 -7.99 18.40 -16.44
N ALA A 25 -7.92 18.95 -15.20
CA ALA A 25 -9.00 19.77 -14.63
C ALA A 25 -9.19 21.12 -15.35
N ASP A 26 -8.17 21.63 -16.02
CA ASP A 26 -8.21 22.87 -16.81
C ASP A 26 -8.99 22.72 -18.14
N GLY A 27 -9.33 21.49 -18.55
CA GLY A 27 -10.01 21.18 -19.81
C GLY A 27 -9.17 21.39 -21.07
N ARG A 28 -7.91 21.82 -20.95
CA ARG A 28 -7.02 22.21 -22.06
C ARG A 28 -5.89 21.21 -22.26
N SER A 29 -5.30 20.72 -21.18
CA SER A 29 -4.19 19.76 -21.22
C SER A 29 -4.67 18.39 -21.68
N ARG A 30 -4.14 17.88 -22.79
CA ARG A 30 -4.41 16.51 -23.25
C ARG A 30 -3.65 15.52 -22.36
N VAL A 31 -4.38 14.70 -21.63
CA VAL A 31 -3.83 13.71 -20.68
C VAL A 31 -4.11 12.31 -21.18
N LEU A 32 -3.04 11.52 -21.36
CA LEU A 32 -3.11 10.09 -21.58
C LEU A 32 -2.82 9.34 -20.28
N VAL A 33 -3.63 8.33 -19.99
CA VAL A 33 -3.39 7.38 -18.89
C VAL A 33 -3.20 5.99 -19.50
N LEU A 34 -2.07 5.37 -19.23
CA LEU A 34 -1.72 4.01 -19.65
C LEU A 34 -1.79 3.07 -18.45
N GLU A 35 -2.60 2.01 -18.55
CA GLU A 35 -2.76 1.01 -17.50
C GLU A 35 -2.57 -0.39 -18.04
N ALA A 36 -1.69 -1.16 -17.40
CA ALA A 36 -1.35 -2.51 -17.83
C ALA A 36 -2.48 -3.53 -17.67
N GLY A 37 -3.34 -3.34 -16.67
CA GLY A 37 -4.48 -4.21 -16.41
C GLY A 37 -5.78 -3.70 -17.04
N GLY A 38 -6.90 -4.31 -16.62
CA GLY A 38 -8.25 -4.00 -17.13
C GLY A 38 -9.02 -2.99 -16.27
N GLU A 39 -10.33 -2.91 -16.50
CA GLU A 39 -11.23 -1.89 -15.91
C GLU A 39 -11.44 -2.00 -14.39
N ASN A 40 -11.29 -3.18 -13.77
CA ASN A 40 -11.55 -3.42 -12.34
C ASN A 40 -12.97 -3.00 -11.89
N ASP A 41 -13.98 -3.31 -12.69
CA ASP A 41 -15.39 -2.94 -12.48
C ASP A 41 -16.25 -4.08 -11.92
N SER A 42 -15.62 -5.20 -11.52
CA SER A 42 -16.35 -6.38 -11.04
C SER A 42 -17.05 -6.14 -9.69
N PHE A 43 -18.08 -6.93 -9.42
CA PHE A 43 -18.79 -6.95 -8.15
C PHE A 43 -17.83 -7.14 -6.95
N TRP A 44 -16.82 -8.01 -7.11
CA TRP A 44 -15.84 -8.29 -6.06
C TRP A 44 -14.92 -7.11 -5.75
N VAL A 45 -14.60 -6.28 -6.75
CA VAL A 45 -13.86 -5.02 -6.53
C VAL A 45 -14.73 -4.02 -5.76
N THR A 46 -16.03 -3.97 -6.07
CA THR A 46 -16.96 -3.03 -5.43
C THR A 46 -17.28 -3.42 -3.98
N MET A 47 -17.47 -4.72 -3.72
CA MET A 47 -17.77 -5.22 -2.38
C MET A 47 -16.53 -5.23 -1.49
N PRO A 48 -16.55 -4.58 -0.31
CA PRO A 48 -15.36 -4.48 0.56
C PRO A 48 -14.75 -5.83 0.93
N LYS A 49 -15.52 -6.80 1.41
CA LYS A 49 -15.01 -8.16 1.72
C LYS A 49 -14.63 -8.97 0.47
N GLY A 50 -14.93 -8.46 -0.73
CA GLY A 50 -14.51 -9.09 -1.99
C GLY A 50 -13.00 -9.17 -2.19
N VAL A 51 -12.22 -8.40 -1.40
CA VAL A 51 -10.74 -8.39 -1.44
C VAL A 51 -10.13 -9.78 -1.51
N ALA A 52 -10.63 -10.72 -0.74
CA ALA A 52 -10.05 -12.05 -0.69
C ALA A 52 -10.35 -12.94 -1.93
N LYS A 53 -11.29 -12.56 -2.79
CA LYS A 53 -11.45 -13.15 -4.12
C LYS A 53 -10.55 -12.50 -5.17
N LEU A 54 -10.04 -11.31 -4.87
CA LEU A 54 -9.18 -10.52 -5.78
C LEU A 54 -7.71 -10.88 -5.63
N VAL A 55 -7.25 -11.06 -4.39
CA VAL A 55 -5.81 -11.24 -4.08
C VAL A 55 -5.19 -12.54 -4.64
N THR A 56 -6.00 -13.47 -5.11
CA THR A 56 -5.57 -14.70 -5.78
C THR A 56 -5.93 -14.74 -7.27
N ASN A 57 -6.55 -13.68 -7.80
CA ASN A 57 -7.01 -13.62 -9.18
C ASN A 57 -6.01 -12.85 -10.07
N PRO A 58 -5.31 -13.52 -11.01
CA PRO A 58 -4.26 -12.91 -11.84
C PRO A 58 -4.77 -11.79 -12.76
N ARG A 59 -6.09 -11.65 -12.95
CA ARG A 59 -6.67 -10.51 -13.68
C ARG A 59 -6.57 -9.20 -12.91
N HIS A 60 -6.52 -9.27 -11.56
CA HIS A 60 -6.55 -8.12 -10.67
C HIS A 60 -5.22 -7.86 -9.96
N ILE A 61 -4.24 -8.76 -10.12
CA ILE A 61 -2.96 -8.67 -9.42
C ILE A 61 -1.75 -8.81 -10.35
N TRP A 62 -0.68 -8.14 -9.96
CA TRP A 62 0.68 -8.55 -10.23
C TRP A 62 1.11 -9.52 -9.13
N ALA A 63 1.75 -10.60 -9.49
CA ALA A 63 2.30 -11.59 -8.57
C ALA A 63 3.83 -11.66 -8.80
N TYR A 64 4.59 -11.19 -7.82
CA TYR A 64 6.04 -11.14 -7.88
C TYR A 64 6.63 -12.27 -7.04
N GLN A 65 7.50 -13.06 -7.64
CA GLN A 65 8.32 -14.02 -6.89
C GLN A 65 9.44 -13.27 -6.18
N VAL A 66 9.53 -13.45 -4.86
CA VAL A 66 10.50 -12.77 -4.01
C VAL A 66 11.43 -13.80 -3.39
N SER A 67 12.72 -13.60 -3.55
CA SER A 67 13.73 -14.49 -2.99
C SER A 67 14.20 -13.95 -1.64
N GLN A 68 13.67 -14.52 -0.57
CA GLN A 68 14.10 -14.26 0.80
C GLN A 68 14.33 -15.60 1.50
N PRO A 69 15.59 -16.04 1.68
CA PRO A 69 15.89 -17.17 2.53
C PRO A 69 15.45 -16.86 3.96
N ARG A 70 14.40 -17.51 4.43
CA ARG A 70 13.86 -17.29 5.78
C ARG A 70 14.60 -18.09 6.84
N GLU A 71 15.12 -19.26 6.43
CA GLU A 71 15.97 -20.13 7.24
C GLU A 71 17.00 -20.83 6.34
N PRO A 72 18.14 -21.28 6.88
CA PRO A 72 19.02 -22.18 6.15
C PRO A 72 18.25 -23.43 5.73
N GLY A 73 18.06 -23.62 4.41
CA GLY A 73 17.31 -24.76 3.85
C GLY A 73 15.79 -24.61 3.80
N GLY A 74 15.22 -23.49 4.25
CA GLY A 74 13.78 -23.19 4.15
C GLY A 74 13.33 -22.73 2.76
N PRO A 75 12.00 -22.62 2.50
CA PRO A 75 11.49 -22.12 1.24
C PRO A 75 11.97 -20.69 1.00
N ALA A 76 12.68 -20.50 -0.11
CA ALA A 76 13.30 -19.23 -0.47
C ALA A 76 12.32 -18.23 -1.12
N ASN A 77 11.09 -18.66 -1.43
CA ASN A 77 10.19 -17.90 -2.29
C ASN A 77 8.92 -17.49 -1.56
N GLU A 78 8.63 -16.21 -1.65
CA GLU A 78 7.37 -15.60 -1.23
C GLU A 78 6.72 -14.93 -2.44
N VAL A 79 5.40 -14.87 -2.49
CA VAL A 79 4.67 -14.16 -3.54
C VAL A 79 4.17 -12.83 -2.98
N TRP A 80 4.68 -11.73 -3.54
CA TRP A 80 4.14 -10.41 -3.28
C TRP A 80 3.11 -10.04 -4.32
N ILE A 81 1.99 -9.50 -3.87
CA ILE A 81 0.91 -9.07 -4.76
C ILE A 81 0.82 -7.55 -4.80
N ARG A 82 0.49 -7.01 -5.97
CA ARG A 82 0.09 -5.61 -6.17
C ARG A 82 -1.11 -5.56 -7.09
N GLY A 83 -1.92 -4.52 -6.96
CA GLY A 83 -3.09 -4.37 -7.81
C GLY A 83 -2.74 -4.09 -9.27
N LYS A 84 -3.47 -4.74 -10.19
CA LYS A 84 -3.39 -4.60 -11.63
C LYS A 84 -4.74 -4.16 -12.18
N GLY A 85 -4.75 -3.12 -13.03
CA GLY A 85 -5.96 -2.53 -13.55
C GLY A 85 -6.31 -1.19 -12.93
N LEU A 86 -7.38 -0.57 -13.41
CA LEU A 86 -7.80 0.76 -12.95
C LEU A 86 -7.98 0.80 -11.43
N GLY A 87 -7.33 1.75 -10.78
CA GLY A 87 -7.25 1.88 -9.33
C GLY A 87 -6.04 1.19 -8.70
N GLY A 88 -5.32 0.32 -9.44
CA GLY A 88 -4.17 -0.40 -8.92
C GLY A 88 -4.46 -1.07 -7.58
N SER A 89 -3.54 -0.96 -6.61
CA SER A 89 -3.70 -1.56 -5.28
C SER A 89 -4.89 -1.00 -4.50
N SER A 90 -5.40 0.23 -4.78
CA SER A 90 -6.62 0.74 -4.16
C SER A 90 -7.89 -0.06 -4.55
N ALA A 91 -7.85 -0.78 -5.67
CA ALA A 91 -8.94 -1.64 -6.11
C ALA A 91 -8.99 -2.99 -5.38
N ILE A 92 -7.89 -3.42 -4.72
CA ILE A 92 -7.77 -4.72 -4.09
C ILE A 92 -7.32 -4.69 -2.62
N ASN A 93 -7.03 -3.52 -2.04
CA ASN A 93 -6.55 -3.37 -0.66
C ASN A 93 -7.65 -3.55 0.40
N GLY A 94 -7.27 -3.50 1.69
CA GLY A 94 -8.17 -3.56 2.84
C GLY A 94 -8.93 -2.26 3.13
N MET A 95 -8.78 -1.23 2.32
CA MET A 95 -9.46 0.08 2.42
C MET A 95 -9.19 0.87 3.71
N ILE A 96 -8.23 0.50 4.51
CA ILE A 96 -7.84 1.28 5.68
C ILE A 96 -7.25 2.60 5.20
N TRP A 97 -7.81 3.71 5.69
CA TRP A 97 -7.31 5.04 5.47
C TRP A 97 -6.36 5.42 6.60
N SER A 98 -5.07 5.38 6.32
CA SER A 98 -4.01 5.76 7.26
C SER A 98 -3.15 6.84 6.64
N ARG A 99 -2.97 7.96 7.37
CA ARG A 99 -2.21 9.11 6.88
C ARG A 99 -0.73 9.05 7.23
N GLY A 100 -0.33 8.20 8.19
CA GLY A 100 0.95 8.35 8.88
C GLY A 100 0.87 9.44 9.96
N GLU A 101 1.97 9.68 10.64
CA GLU A 101 2.11 10.73 11.63
C GLU A 101 2.81 11.96 11.03
N PRO A 102 2.46 13.21 11.40
CA PRO A 102 3.14 14.41 10.88
C PRO A 102 4.66 14.34 11.00
N ALA A 103 5.17 13.78 12.09
CA ALA A 103 6.60 13.59 12.32
C ALA A 103 7.30 12.67 11.28
N ASP A 104 6.58 11.79 10.59
CA ASP A 104 7.14 11.01 9.49
C ASP A 104 7.55 11.95 8.34
N TYR A 105 6.66 12.86 7.99
CA TYR A 105 6.84 13.84 6.90
C TYR A 105 7.84 14.93 7.27
N ASP A 106 7.86 15.38 8.53
CA ASP A 106 8.90 16.29 9.02
C ASP A 106 10.29 15.65 8.91
N ALA A 107 10.39 14.35 9.16
CA ALA A 107 11.63 13.59 8.94
C ALA A 107 12.01 13.47 7.44
N TRP A 108 11.02 13.39 6.53
CA TRP A 108 11.30 13.44 5.08
C TRP A 108 11.91 14.78 4.68
N GLU A 109 11.33 15.89 5.13
CA GLU A 109 11.85 17.24 4.84
C GLU A 109 13.24 17.44 5.43
N ALA A 110 13.45 17.05 6.68
CA ALA A 110 14.77 17.09 7.33
C ALA A 110 15.81 16.21 6.60
N GLY A 111 15.39 15.12 5.97
CA GLY A 111 16.19 14.25 5.14
C GLY A 111 16.42 14.76 3.71
N GLY A 112 16.01 15.99 3.38
CA GLY A 112 16.24 16.63 2.08
C GLY A 112 15.07 16.64 1.11
N ALA A 113 13.89 16.11 1.50
CA ALA A 113 12.66 16.20 0.71
C ALA A 113 11.92 17.52 1.01
N THR A 114 12.50 18.64 0.62
CA THR A 114 11.96 19.99 0.88
C THR A 114 10.54 20.15 0.33
N GLY A 115 9.63 20.67 1.16
CA GLY A 115 8.21 20.87 0.81
C GLY A 115 7.33 19.62 1.03
N TRP A 116 7.83 18.62 1.78
CA TRP A 116 7.10 17.40 2.13
C TRP A 116 6.93 17.21 3.64
N ASN A 117 6.85 18.30 4.41
CA ASN A 117 6.65 18.26 5.86
C ASN A 117 5.23 17.87 6.28
N GLY A 118 5.03 17.67 7.59
CA GLY A 118 3.77 17.25 8.17
C GLY A 118 2.60 18.22 7.90
N ALA A 119 2.85 19.54 7.90
CA ALA A 119 1.82 20.52 7.61
C ALA A 119 1.32 20.45 6.16
N VAL A 120 2.25 20.36 5.20
CA VAL A 120 1.95 20.21 3.77
C VAL A 120 1.18 18.92 3.50
N MET A 121 1.61 17.82 4.07
CA MET A 121 0.96 16.52 3.86
C MET A 121 -0.40 16.46 4.56
N THR A 122 -0.56 17.03 5.74
CA THR A 122 -1.86 17.16 6.41
C THR A 122 -2.84 17.93 5.53
N GLN A 123 -2.41 19.04 4.92
CA GLN A 123 -3.26 19.79 3.99
C GLN A 123 -3.64 18.97 2.75
N ALA A 124 -2.70 18.20 2.20
CA ALA A 124 -2.98 17.31 1.07
C ALA A 124 -4.03 16.24 1.42
N PHE A 125 -3.92 15.61 2.59
CA PHE A 125 -4.93 14.66 3.07
C PHE A 125 -6.29 15.31 3.25
N ARG A 126 -6.36 16.48 3.88
CA ARG A 126 -7.63 17.23 4.04
C ARG A 126 -8.29 17.55 2.71
N THR A 127 -7.51 17.88 1.67
CA THR A 127 -8.01 18.13 0.31
C THR A 127 -8.62 16.88 -0.34
N LEU A 128 -8.07 15.71 -0.05
CA LEU A 128 -8.56 14.44 -0.58
C LEU A 128 -9.84 13.95 0.10
N GLU A 129 -10.05 14.28 1.38
CA GLU A 129 -11.03 13.64 2.26
C GLU A 129 -12.41 14.30 2.26
N ASP A 130 -13.42 13.44 2.37
CA ASP A 130 -14.78 13.72 2.83
C ASP A 130 -15.03 12.86 4.09
N HIS A 131 -14.60 13.37 5.25
CA HIS A 131 -14.64 12.59 6.50
C HIS A 131 -16.03 12.52 7.11
N ALA A 132 -16.48 11.34 7.55
CA ALA A 132 -17.83 11.13 8.09
C ALA A 132 -18.15 11.95 9.33
N ALA A 133 -17.16 12.21 10.18
CA ALA A 133 -17.30 13.03 11.39
C ALA A 133 -17.17 14.56 11.13
N GLY A 134 -17.15 14.98 9.85
CA GLY A 134 -17.03 16.39 9.47
C GLY A 134 -15.60 16.94 9.55
N PRO A 135 -15.42 18.23 9.18
CA PRO A 135 -14.12 18.87 9.15
C PRO A 135 -13.57 19.17 10.54
N SER A 136 -12.24 19.17 10.65
CA SER A 136 -11.50 19.66 11.82
C SER A 136 -10.10 20.11 11.38
N GLU A 137 -9.24 20.49 12.32
CA GLU A 137 -7.82 20.72 12.01
C GLU A 137 -7.15 19.49 11.40
N ALA A 138 -7.55 18.30 11.87
CA ALA A 138 -7.03 17.03 11.37
C ALA A 138 -7.82 16.45 10.19
N ARG A 139 -9.07 16.83 9.90
CA ARG A 139 -9.97 16.16 8.96
C ARG A 139 -10.47 17.08 7.86
N GLY A 140 -10.53 16.53 6.64
CA GLY A 140 -11.11 17.21 5.49
C GLY A 140 -12.62 16.97 5.33
N ALA A 141 -13.27 17.82 4.58
CA ALA A 141 -14.65 17.65 4.11
C ALA A 141 -14.78 18.10 2.66
N GLY A 142 -15.70 17.48 1.91
CA GLY A 142 -15.96 17.81 0.51
C GLY A 142 -14.91 17.30 -0.48
N GLY A 143 -13.88 16.59 -0.02
CA GLY A 143 -12.95 15.87 -0.87
C GLY A 143 -13.62 14.67 -1.54
N ARG A 144 -12.88 14.01 -2.44
CA ARG A 144 -13.45 12.91 -3.23
C ARG A 144 -13.48 11.58 -2.49
N VAL A 145 -12.59 11.36 -1.53
CA VAL A 145 -12.46 10.10 -0.80
C VAL A 145 -13.30 10.15 0.47
N ARG A 146 -14.34 9.35 0.52
CA ARG A 146 -15.11 9.15 1.76
C ARG A 146 -14.25 8.39 2.76
N VAL A 147 -14.11 8.94 3.95
CA VAL A 147 -13.40 8.34 5.08
C VAL A 147 -14.38 8.16 6.23
N ASP A 148 -14.61 6.93 6.64
CA ASP A 148 -15.60 6.58 7.66
C ASP A 148 -15.01 5.63 8.71
N PRO A 149 -14.94 6.04 9.99
CA PRO A 149 -14.43 5.20 11.08
C PRO A 149 -15.48 4.26 11.67
N ALA A 150 -16.76 4.37 11.31
CA ALA A 150 -17.86 3.69 12.02
C ALA A 150 -18.75 2.84 11.10
N ILE A 151 -18.17 2.20 10.07
CA ILE A 151 -18.98 1.44 9.08
C ILE A 151 -19.68 0.23 9.70
N PHE A 152 -19.04 -0.44 10.65
CA PHE A 152 -19.56 -1.64 11.29
C PHE A 152 -18.86 -1.89 12.61
N SER A 153 -19.64 -2.07 13.68
CA SER A 153 -19.15 -2.49 14.98
C SER A 153 -19.92 -3.73 15.46
N TYR A 154 -19.30 -4.50 16.34
CA TYR A 154 -19.87 -5.68 16.99
C TYR A 154 -19.25 -5.84 18.39
N PRO A 155 -19.91 -6.54 19.34
CA PRO A 155 -19.47 -6.55 20.75
C PRO A 155 -18.01 -6.94 20.96
N LEU A 156 -17.48 -7.88 20.16
CA LEU A 156 -16.09 -8.30 20.27
C LEU A 156 -15.09 -7.19 19.85
N ALA A 157 -15.48 -6.28 18.95
CA ALA A 157 -14.65 -5.13 18.59
C ALA A 157 -14.45 -4.18 19.78
N GLU A 158 -15.50 -3.91 20.56
CA GLU A 158 -15.40 -3.14 21.81
C GLU A 158 -14.50 -3.84 22.84
N THR A 159 -14.60 -5.16 22.93
CA THR A 159 -13.74 -5.97 23.81
C THR A 159 -12.26 -5.85 23.42
N MET A 160 -11.96 -5.87 22.11
CA MET A 160 -10.59 -5.67 21.59
C MET A 160 -10.07 -4.26 21.90
N ILE A 161 -10.90 -3.22 21.76
CA ILE A 161 -10.54 -1.84 22.09
C ILE A 161 -10.25 -1.72 23.59
N ALA A 162 -11.13 -2.26 24.44
CA ALA A 162 -10.96 -2.24 25.88
C ALA A 162 -9.68 -2.94 26.35
N ALA A 163 -9.25 -4.01 25.67
CA ALA A 163 -7.97 -4.66 25.96
C ALA A 163 -6.79 -3.74 25.67
N GLY A 164 -6.85 -2.92 24.62
CA GLY A 164 -5.85 -1.90 24.35
C GLY A 164 -5.83 -0.81 25.42
N GLU A 165 -6.99 -0.34 25.88
CA GLU A 165 -7.10 0.63 26.99
C GLU A 165 -6.51 0.07 28.28
N ALA A 166 -6.72 -1.21 28.58
CA ALA A 166 -6.14 -1.88 29.75
C ALA A 166 -4.59 -1.94 29.71
N LEU A 167 -3.99 -1.83 28.53
CA LEU A 167 -2.55 -1.70 28.33
C LEU A 167 -2.07 -0.24 28.32
N GLY A 168 -2.95 0.73 28.57
CA GLY A 168 -2.62 2.14 28.60
C GLY A 168 -2.66 2.83 27.22
N LEU A 169 -3.17 2.18 26.18
CA LEU A 169 -3.37 2.83 24.89
C LEU A 169 -4.54 3.82 24.99
N ARG A 170 -4.36 5.02 24.45
CA ARG A 170 -5.40 6.04 24.42
C ARG A 170 -6.50 5.63 23.42
N ARG A 171 -7.73 5.45 23.90
CA ARG A 171 -8.90 5.27 23.02
C ARG A 171 -9.13 6.53 22.20
N THR A 172 -9.43 6.35 20.92
CA THR A 172 -9.73 7.45 19.99
C THR A 172 -10.79 7.05 18.97
N ASP A 173 -11.62 8.02 18.58
CA ASP A 173 -12.63 7.85 17.52
C ASP A 173 -12.02 8.03 16.11
N ASP A 174 -10.78 8.51 16.03
CA ASP A 174 -10.06 8.69 14.77
C ASP A 174 -8.57 8.40 14.98
N LEU A 175 -8.13 7.25 14.49
CA LEU A 175 -6.73 6.83 14.57
C LEU A 175 -5.77 7.75 13.79
N ASN A 176 -6.28 8.58 12.88
CA ASN A 176 -5.48 9.56 12.12
C ASN A 176 -5.35 10.92 12.81
N ALA A 177 -6.19 11.21 13.82
CA ALA A 177 -6.22 12.52 14.49
C ALA A 177 -5.27 12.61 15.69
N GLY A 178 -4.24 11.77 15.76
CA GLY A 178 -3.33 11.80 16.89
C GLY A 178 -2.01 11.09 16.61
N THR A 179 -1.10 11.21 17.57
CA THR A 179 0.22 10.61 17.58
C THR A 179 0.39 9.73 18.82
N GLY A 180 1.41 8.89 18.83
CA GLY A 180 1.74 8.01 19.94
C GLY A 180 0.76 6.83 20.12
N PRO A 181 0.85 6.11 21.27
CA PRO A 181 0.08 4.90 21.54
C PRO A 181 -1.43 5.15 21.60
N ARG A 182 -2.19 4.47 20.74
CA ARG A 182 -3.65 4.67 20.58
C ARG A 182 -4.36 3.44 20.03
N VAL A 183 -5.64 3.32 20.33
CA VAL A 183 -6.51 2.22 19.90
C VAL A 183 -7.90 2.74 19.51
N GLY A 184 -8.52 2.14 18.51
CA GLY A 184 -9.87 2.49 18.06
C GLY A 184 -10.29 1.73 16.81
N LEU A 185 -11.39 2.14 16.22
CA LEU A 185 -11.81 1.61 14.92
C LEU A 185 -10.98 2.23 13.80
N PHE A 186 -10.62 1.43 12.81
CA PHE A 186 -10.00 1.94 11.60
C PHE A 186 -10.99 2.79 10.79
N SER A 187 -10.50 3.92 10.29
CA SER A 187 -11.18 4.64 9.22
C SER A 187 -11.00 3.92 7.89
N HIS A 188 -12.08 3.77 7.13
CA HIS A 188 -12.08 3.09 5.84
C HIS A 188 -12.54 4.02 4.71
N ASN A 189 -11.93 3.88 3.53
CA ASN A 189 -12.42 4.54 2.32
C ASN A 189 -13.53 3.72 1.67
N ILE A 190 -14.69 3.73 2.32
CA ILE A 190 -15.93 3.04 1.91
C ILE A 190 -17.07 4.05 1.89
N ARG A 191 -17.83 4.09 0.80
CA ARG A 191 -19.02 4.93 0.66
C ARG A 191 -20.24 4.07 0.35
N ARG A 192 -21.27 4.14 1.21
CA ARG A 192 -22.51 3.40 1.04
C ARG A 192 -22.28 1.89 0.80
N GLY A 193 -21.39 1.30 1.61
CA GLY A 193 -21.02 -0.11 1.54
C GLY A 193 -20.22 -0.53 0.30
N CYS A 194 -19.67 0.42 -0.46
CA CYS A 194 -18.85 0.16 -1.62
C CYS A 194 -17.44 0.71 -1.43
N ARG A 195 -16.42 -0.03 -1.89
CA ARG A 195 -15.03 0.43 -1.96
C ARG A 195 -14.93 1.75 -2.73
N GLU A 196 -14.19 2.71 -2.20
CA GLU A 196 -13.79 3.95 -2.86
C GLU A 196 -12.35 3.81 -3.39
N SER A 197 -12.16 3.02 -4.46
CA SER A 197 -10.85 2.97 -5.14
C SER A 197 -10.55 4.32 -5.80
N SER A 198 -9.27 4.62 -6.02
CA SER A 198 -8.85 5.85 -6.73
C SER A 198 -9.42 5.94 -8.15
N ALA A 199 -9.63 4.80 -8.82
CA ALA A 199 -10.32 4.78 -10.11
C ALA A 199 -11.76 5.29 -10.00
N ARG A 200 -12.49 4.87 -8.97
CA ARG A 200 -13.88 5.29 -8.75
C ARG A 200 -13.99 6.76 -8.35
N THR A 201 -13.07 7.23 -7.49
CA THR A 201 -13.13 8.58 -6.89
C THR A 201 -12.54 9.66 -7.81
N PHE A 202 -11.46 9.36 -8.51
CA PHE A 202 -10.73 10.33 -9.32
C PHE A 202 -10.82 10.05 -10.82
N LEU A 203 -10.47 8.83 -11.27
CA LEU A 203 -10.36 8.57 -12.69
C LEU A 203 -11.72 8.52 -13.41
N ALA A 204 -12.75 7.94 -12.78
CA ALA A 204 -14.08 7.85 -13.41
C ALA A 204 -14.70 9.22 -13.75
N PRO A 205 -14.65 10.27 -12.89
CA PRO A 205 -15.06 11.61 -13.29
C PRO A 205 -14.09 12.26 -14.30
N ALA A 206 -12.77 12.03 -14.21
CA ALA A 206 -11.81 12.58 -15.15
C ALA A 206 -11.99 12.02 -16.56
N ARG A 207 -12.27 10.72 -16.68
CA ARG A 207 -12.50 10.01 -17.97
C ARG A 207 -13.69 10.56 -18.77
N LYS A 208 -14.59 11.33 -18.14
CA LYS A 208 -15.70 11.99 -18.83
C LYS A 208 -15.29 13.28 -19.54
N ARG A 209 -14.09 13.78 -19.30
CA ARG A 209 -13.56 14.98 -19.92
C ARG A 209 -13.02 14.66 -21.33
N ALA A 210 -13.28 15.52 -22.29
CA ALA A 210 -12.84 15.34 -23.68
C ALA A 210 -11.31 15.32 -23.84
N ASN A 211 -10.59 15.93 -22.91
CA ASN A 211 -9.12 16.01 -22.91
C ASN A 211 -8.42 14.85 -22.19
N VAL A 212 -9.15 13.81 -21.75
CA VAL A 212 -8.60 12.62 -21.08
C VAL A 212 -8.80 11.38 -21.95
N THR A 213 -7.70 10.69 -22.21
CA THR A 213 -7.69 9.37 -22.84
C THR A 213 -7.18 8.33 -21.84
N VAL A 214 -7.92 7.25 -21.65
CA VAL A 214 -7.49 6.12 -20.79
C VAL A 214 -7.40 4.87 -21.64
N ILE A 215 -6.24 4.23 -21.66
CA ILE A 215 -6.00 2.98 -22.39
C ILE A 215 -5.64 1.91 -21.37
N THR A 216 -6.51 0.91 -21.23
CA THR A 216 -6.29 -0.30 -20.44
C THR A 216 -5.61 -1.37 -21.28
N HIS A 217 -5.07 -2.41 -20.62
CA HIS A 217 -4.26 -3.45 -21.28
C HIS A 217 -3.09 -2.86 -22.08
N ALA A 218 -2.52 -1.76 -21.57
CA ALA A 218 -1.41 -1.00 -22.13
C ALA A 218 -0.20 -1.07 -21.20
N LEU A 219 0.62 -2.09 -21.40
CA LEU A 219 1.85 -2.28 -20.61
C LEU A 219 2.95 -1.38 -21.17
N ALA A 220 3.45 -0.47 -20.35
CA ALA A 220 4.60 0.36 -20.69
C ALA A 220 5.89 -0.47 -20.65
N GLU A 221 6.55 -0.55 -21.80
CA GLU A 221 7.82 -1.29 -21.95
C GLU A 221 9.02 -0.41 -21.58
N ARG A 222 9.05 0.80 -22.12
CA ARG A 222 10.11 1.78 -21.84
C ARG A 222 9.69 3.22 -22.16
N ILE A 223 10.39 4.15 -21.54
CA ILE A 223 10.39 5.57 -21.89
C ILE A 223 11.41 5.80 -23.00
N VAL A 224 11.01 6.57 -24.00
CA VAL A 224 11.88 6.93 -25.13
C VAL A 224 12.47 8.33 -24.87
N PHE A 225 13.75 8.46 -25.10
CA PHE A 225 14.47 9.71 -24.94
C PHE A 225 14.98 10.24 -26.29
N ASP A 226 14.91 11.57 -26.46
CA ASP A 226 15.68 12.33 -27.43
C ASP A 226 16.80 13.00 -26.63
N ASP A 227 18.04 12.55 -26.83
CA ASP A 227 19.16 12.80 -25.92
C ASP A 227 18.79 12.41 -24.47
N ARG A 228 18.54 13.36 -23.60
CA ARG A 228 18.12 13.18 -22.22
C ARG A 228 16.69 13.65 -21.92
N ARG A 229 15.94 14.06 -22.92
CA ARG A 229 14.54 14.46 -22.79
C ARG A 229 13.63 13.26 -23.04
N ALA A 230 12.74 12.95 -22.09
CA ALA A 230 11.67 11.98 -22.30
C ALA A 230 10.65 12.54 -23.30
N VAL A 231 10.43 11.84 -24.42
CA VAL A 231 9.59 12.30 -25.52
C VAL A 231 8.44 11.36 -25.86
N ALA A 232 8.50 10.08 -25.47
CA ALA A 232 7.45 9.13 -25.76
C ALA A 232 7.45 7.95 -24.77
N VAL A 233 6.35 7.19 -24.78
CA VAL A 233 6.24 5.90 -24.09
C VAL A 233 5.98 4.81 -25.12
N GLU A 234 6.83 3.80 -25.15
CA GLU A 234 6.57 2.56 -25.87
C GLU A 234 5.80 1.58 -25.00
N THR A 235 4.75 1.01 -25.58
CA THR A 235 3.81 0.15 -24.87
C THR A 235 3.43 -1.05 -25.71
N VAL A 236 2.91 -2.08 -25.04
CA VAL A 236 2.15 -3.15 -25.71
C VAL A 236 0.69 -3.00 -25.32
N VAL A 237 -0.16 -2.69 -26.31
CA VAL A 237 -1.61 -2.54 -26.14
C VAL A 237 -2.30 -3.74 -26.77
N ALA A 238 -2.99 -4.55 -25.95
CA ALA A 238 -3.65 -5.77 -26.41
C ALA A 238 -2.74 -6.65 -27.31
N GLY A 239 -1.46 -6.81 -26.92
CA GLY A 239 -0.47 -7.62 -27.61
C GLY A 239 0.19 -6.95 -28.82
N ARG A 240 -0.08 -5.68 -29.10
CA ARG A 240 0.50 -4.93 -30.25
C ARG A 240 1.36 -3.78 -29.76
N PRO A 241 2.59 -3.60 -30.32
CA PRO A 241 3.42 -2.45 -30.00
C PRO A 241 2.71 -1.14 -30.40
N ARG A 242 2.76 -0.16 -29.52
CA ARG A 242 2.26 1.20 -29.74
C ARG A 242 3.25 2.19 -29.13
N ARG A 243 3.34 3.38 -29.72
CA ARG A 243 4.13 4.48 -29.20
C ARG A 243 3.25 5.72 -29.07
N PHE A 244 3.34 6.40 -27.94
CA PHE A 244 2.60 7.62 -27.64
C PHE A 244 3.57 8.75 -27.35
N GLU A 245 3.46 9.83 -28.11
CA GLU A 245 4.34 10.99 -28.02
C GLU A 245 3.89 11.95 -26.91
N CYS A 246 4.87 12.54 -26.20
CA CYS A 246 4.65 13.53 -25.16
C CYS A 246 5.42 14.81 -25.48
N ARG A 247 4.71 15.92 -25.60
CA ARG A 247 5.33 17.25 -25.76
C ARG A 247 5.63 17.97 -24.45
N GLY A 248 4.94 17.57 -23.38
CA GLY A 248 5.14 18.11 -22.03
C GLY A 248 5.96 17.18 -21.13
N GLU A 249 5.32 16.55 -20.14
CA GLU A 249 5.97 15.66 -19.20
C GLU A 249 5.32 14.28 -19.12
N ILE A 250 6.15 13.26 -18.97
CA ILE A 250 5.75 11.89 -18.64
C ILE A 250 5.88 11.72 -17.12
N VAL A 251 4.85 11.17 -16.49
CA VAL A 251 4.89 10.83 -15.06
C VAL A 251 4.64 9.35 -14.85
N ILE A 252 5.61 8.67 -14.26
CA ILE A 252 5.52 7.26 -13.91
C ILE A 252 4.82 7.16 -12.55
N ALA A 253 3.73 6.38 -12.50
CA ALA A 253 2.92 6.09 -11.31
C ALA A 253 2.64 4.58 -11.19
N GLY A 254 3.64 3.75 -11.52
CA GLY A 254 3.56 2.28 -11.53
C GLY A 254 3.66 1.64 -10.14
N GLY A 255 3.86 2.44 -9.08
CA GLY A 255 4.06 1.97 -7.71
C GLY A 255 5.49 1.51 -7.44
N ALA A 256 5.78 1.21 -6.18
CA ALA A 256 7.13 0.90 -5.71
C ALA A 256 7.81 -0.31 -6.41
N MET A 257 7.05 -1.12 -7.13
CA MET A 257 7.59 -2.25 -7.88
C MET A 257 7.83 -1.90 -9.35
N GLU A 258 6.82 -1.42 -10.08
CA GLU A 258 6.94 -1.21 -11.53
C GLU A 258 7.65 0.11 -11.90
N SER A 259 7.60 1.15 -11.06
CA SER A 259 8.27 2.41 -11.38
C SER A 259 9.80 2.28 -11.49
N PRO A 260 10.52 1.66 -10.54
CA PRO A 260 11.95 1.43 -10.71
C PRO A 260 12.28 0.45 -11.83
N LEU A 261 11.44 -0.57 -12.09
CA LEU A 261 11.64 -1.51 -13.20
C LEU A 261 11.51 -0.81 -14.54
N LEU A 262 10.51 0.07 -14.70
CA LEU A 262 10.35 0.87 -15.92
C LEU A 262 11.52 1.83 -16.13
N LEU A 263 12.01 2.50 -15.07
CA LEU A 263 13.21 3.35 -15.17
C LEU A 263 14.43 2.54 -15.62
N GLN A 264 14.65 1.38 -15.02
CA GLN A 264 15.79 0.51 -15.37
C GLN A 264 15.68 0.04 -16.83
N ARG A 265 14.51 -0.48 -17.28
CA ARG A 265 14.28 -0.87 -18.68
C ARG A 265 14.47 0.30 -19.65
N SER A 266 14.26 1.53 -19.19
CA SER A 266 14.46 2.75 -19.96
C SER A 266 15.89 3.30 -19.93
N GLY A 267 16.85 2.56 -19.35
CA GLY A 267 18.24 2.93 -19.29
C GLY A 267 18.60 3.86 -18.12
N ILE A 268 17.74 4.03 -17.11
CA ILE A 268 18.03 4.84 -15.92
C ILE A 268 18.28 3.92 -14.72
N GLY A 269 19.52 3.91 -14.23
CA GLY A 269 19.91 3.02 -13.15
C GLY A 269 21.43 2.94 -12.98
N ASN A 270 21.90 1.88 -12.30
CA ASN A 270 23.34 1.57 -12.25
C ASN A 270 23.82 1.09 -13.63
N GLY A 271 24.69 1.86 -14.28
CA GLY A 271 25.09 1.63 -15.68
C GLY A 271 25.70 0.24 -15.93
N GLU A 272 26.52 -0.29 -15.02
CA GLU A 272 27.13 -1.62 -15.15
C GLU A 272 26.09 -2.73 -15.08
N ARG A 273 25.14 -2.61 -14.13
CA ARG A 273 24.03 -3.59 -13.98
C ARG A 273 23.08 -3.55 -15.19
N LEU A 274 22.78 -2.36 -15.70
CA LEU A 274 21.96 -2.20 -16.91
C LEU A 274 22.63 -2.84 -18.12
N ALA A 275 23.93 -2.58 -18.34
CA ALA A 275 24.68 -3.20 -19.42
C ALA A 275 24.72 -4.74 -19.29
N ALA A 276 24.90 -5.27 -18.07
CA ALA A 276 24.85 -6.70 -17.80
C ALA A 276 23.46 -7.32 -18.09
N ALA A 277 22.38 -6.54 -17.97
CA ALA A 277 21.02 -6.93 -18.34
C ALA A 277 20.69 -6.67 -19.84
N GLY A 278 21.66 -6.29 -20.66
CA GLY A 278 21.46 -5.98 -22.09
C GLY A 278 20.74 -4.66 -22.35
N ILE A 279 20.75 -3.72 -21.40
CA ILE A 279 20.08 -2.42 -21.48
C ILE A 279 21.14 -1.34 -21.69
N THR A 280 20.96 -0.49 -22.71
CA THR A 280 21.83 0.66 -22.96
C THR A 280 21.57 1.75 -21.91
N PRO A 281 22.57 2.18 -21.11
CA PRO A 281 22.41 3.26 -20.14
C PRO A 281 22.14 4.62 -20.81
N VAL A 282 21.14 5.34 -20.31
CA VAL A 282 20.79 6.73 -20.67
C VAL A 282 21.28 7.69 -19.57
N ALA A 283 21.02 7.35 -18.31
CA ALA A 283 21.45 8.14 -17.17
C ALA A 283 21.90 7.24 -16.01
N HIS A 284 23.02 7.60 -15.38
CA HIS A 284 23.50 6.91 -14.20
C HIS A 284 22.75 7.37 -12.95
N SER A 285 21.96 6.47 -12.36
CA SER A 285 21.21 6.68 -11.13
C SER A 285 21.24 5.38 -10.30
N PRO A 286 22.31 5.18 -9.50
CA PRO A 286 22.65 3.87 -8.93
C PRO A 286 21.61 3.36 -7.92
N ASP A 287 20.81 4.25 -7.32
CA ASP A 287 19.80 3.90 -6.31
C ASP A 287 18.41 3.57 -6.91
N VAL A 288 18.23 3.59 -8.23
CA VAL A 288 16.99 3.08 -8.83
C VAL A 288 16.82 1.59 -8.51
N GLY A 289 15.73 1.27 -7.80
CA GLY A 289 15.43 -0.08 -7.33
C GLY A 289 16.19 -0.51 -6.07
N GLU A 290 16.99 0.37 -5.48
CA GLU A 290 17.68 0.14 -4.20
C GLU A 290 16.92 0.79 -3.04
N ARG A 291 17.38 0.55 -1.80
CA ARG A 291 16.80 1.13 -0.59
C ARG A 291 15.29 0.86 -0.41
N MET A 292 14.83 -0.28 -0.91
CA MET A 292 13.45 -0.71 -0.71
C MET A 292 13.19 -0.99 0.77
N ILE A 293 12.26 -0.24 1.35
CA ILE A 293 11.73 -0.48 2.70
C ILE A 293 10.34 -1.07 2.54
N GLU A 294 10.05 -2.13 3.30
CA GLU A 294 8.73 -2.77 3.31
C GLU A 294 8.37 -3.13 4.74
N HIS A 295 7.15 -2.88 5.15
CA HIS A 295 6.66 -3.31 6.45
C HIS A 295 6.62 -4.84 6.54
N LEU A 296 6.97 -5.38 7.70
CA LEU A 296 7.00 -6.82 7.94
C LEU A 296 5.98 -7.20 8.99
N SER A 297 5.18 -8.19 8.71
CA SER A 297 3.97 -8.50 9.47
C SER A 297 3.98 -9.92 10.01
N PHE A 298 3.32 -10.11 11.15
CA PHE A 298 3.09 -11.42 11.76
C PHE A 298 1.63 -11.60 12.13
N SER A 299 1.04 -12.76 11.80
CA SER A 299 -0.34 -13.09 12.14
C SER A 299 -0.38 -14.06 13.32
N MET A 300 -1.16 -13.72 14.35
CA MET A 300 -1.30 -14.53 15.56
C MET A 300 -2.78 -14.79 15.84
N PRO A 301 -3.34 -15.88 15.30
CA PRO A 301 -4.73 -16.28 15.52
C PRO A 301 -4.91 -17.01 16.85
N TYR A 302 -6.05 -16.79 17.49
CA TYR A 302 -6.49 -17.43 18.73
C TYR A 302 -7.88 -18.04 18.58
N ARG A 303 -8.13 -19.17 19.24
CA ARG A 303 -9.49 -19.68 19.43
C ARG A 303 -10.27 -18.81 20.42
N LEU A 304 -11.57 -18.67 20.19
CA LEU A 304 -12.48 -18.15 21.21
C LEU A 304 -12.99 -19.32 22.07
N ARG A 305 -12.80 -19.20 23.38
CA ARG A 305 -13.35 -20.15 24.38
C ARG A 305 -14.80 -19.79 24.67
N ASN A 306 -15.09 -18.50 24.80
CA ASN A 306 -16.40 -17.94 25.08
C ASN A 306 -16.70 -16.81 24.10
N GLY A 307 -17.96 -16.67 23.70
CA GLY A 307 -18.40 -15.63 22.77
C GLY A 307 -18.51 -16.10 21.32
N ARG A 308 -18.97 -15.19 20.48
CA ARG A 308 -19.16 -15.44 19.05
C ARG A 308 -18.25 -14.54 18.26
N GLY A 309 -17.30 -15.15 17.55
CA GLY A 309 -16.56 -14.49 16.48
C GLY A 309 -17.45 -14.25 15.26
N THR A 310 -16.88 -13.63 14.24
CA THR A 310 -17.60 -13.39 12.98
C THR A 310 -17.38 -14.50 11.96
N ASN A 311 -16.61 -15.55 12.28
CA ASN A 311 -16.30 -16.68 11.40
C ASN A 311 -17.56 -17.28 10.75
N THR A 312 -18.64 -17.48 11.52
CA THR A 312 -19.89 -18.06 11.02
C THR A 312 -20.56 -17.23 9.92
N SER A 313 -20.24 -15.95 9.80
CA SER A 313 -20.75 -15.09 8.73
C SER A 313 -20.15 -15.40 7.35
N PHE A 314 -19.15 -16.28 7.29
CA PHE A 314 -18.45 -16.65 6.06
C PHE A 314 -18.75 -18.07 5.58
N TYR A 315 -19.68 -18.78 6.24
CA TYR A 315 -20.09 -20.15 5.91
C TYR A 315 -21.60 -20.36 5.88
N GLY A 316 -22.04 -21.28 5.03
CA GLY A 316 -23.39 -21.82 4.99
C GLY A 316 -24.48 -20.74 5.06
N ILE A 317 -25.44 -20.92 5.98
CA ILE A 317 -26.56 -19.97 6.17
C ILE A 317 -26.08 -18.59 6.63
N GLY A 318 -25.00 -18.51 7.42
CA GLY A 318 -24.42 -17.25 7.86
C GLY A 318 -23.92 -16.42 6.68
N LEU A 319 -23.21 -17.05 5.75
CA LEU A 319 -22.76 -16.41 4.51
C LEU A 319 -23.94 -15.96 3.65
N ALA A 320 -24.95 -16.84 3.47
CA ALA A 320 -26.15 -16.49 2.70
C ALA A 320 -26.86 -15.25 3.28
N ARG A 321 -27.04 -15.20 4.61
CA ARG A 321 -27.63 -14.04 5.30
C ARG A 321 -26.79 -12.78 5.17
N ALA A 322 -25.46 -12.88 5.34
CA ALA A 322 -24.54 -11.76 5.21
C ALA A 322 -24.54 -11.19 3.78
N MET A 323 -24.53 -12.07 2.77
CA MET A 323 -24.63 -11.68 1.36
C MET A 323 -25.97 -11.06 1.03
N MET A 324 -27.09 -11.66 1.48
CA MET A 324 -28.43 -11.10 1.26
C MET A 324 -28.56 -9.71 1.87
N ARG A 325 -28.12 -9.52 3.12
CA ARG A 325 -28.08 -8.21 3.77
C ARG A 325 -27.27 -7.21 2.94
N TYR A 326 -26.08 -7.59 2.48
CA TYR A 326 -25.26 -6.73 1.65
C TYR A 326 -25.93 -6.37 0.32
N LEU A 327 -26.52 -7.34 -0.37
CA LEU A 327 -27.17 -7.10 -1.66
C LEU A 327 -28.37 -6.16 -1.54
N LEU A 328 -29.17 -6.30 -0.47
CA LEU A 328 -30.37 -5.50 -0.24
C LEU A 328 -30.06 -4.10 0.34
N THR A 329 -29.09 -3.99 1.25
CA THR A 329 -28.90 -2.78 2.06
C THR A 329 -27.51 -2.17 1.97
N ARG A 330 -26.55 -2.82 1.29
CA ARG A 330 -25.14 -2.42 1.26
C ARG A 330 -24.53 -2.22 2.66
N SER A 331 -24.97 -3.03 3.64
CA SER A 331 -24.54 -2.94 5.04
C SER A 331 -24.14 -4.30 5.61
N GLY A 332 -23.69 -4.30 6.87
CA GLY A 332 -23.25 -5.50 7.58
C GLY A 332 -21.79 -5.85 7.27
N ILE A 333 -21.38 -7.05 7.70
CA ILE A 333 -19.97 -7.46 7.66
C ILE A 333 -19.38 -7.47 6.25
N MET A 334 -20.16 -7.73 5.20
CA MET A 334 -19.67 -7.71 3.81
C MET A 334 -19.38 -6.29 3.31
N ALA A 335 -19.89 -5.27 4.00
CA ALA A 335 -19.66 -3.85 3.68
C ALA A 335 -18.44 -3.25 4.40
N THR A 336 -17.63 -4.05 5.11
CA THR A 336 -16.46 -3.58 5.87
C THR A 336 -15.15 -4.07 5.26
N GLY A 337 -14.04 -3.43 5.63
CA GLY A 337 -12.68 -3.93 5.38
C GLY A 337 -12.39 -5.27 6.10
N PRO A 338 -11.21 -5.86 5.87
CA PRO A 338 -10.83 -7.11 6.52
C PRO A 338 -10.67 -6.99 8.03
N PHE A 339 -10.21 -5.85 8.53
CA PHE A 339 -9.99 -5.59 9.95
C PHE A 339 -10.73 -4.32 10.35
N GLU A 340 -11.38 -4.36 11.52
CA GLU A 340 -12.19 -3.25 12.03
C GLU A 340 -11.46 -2.46 13.13
N VAL A 341 -10.69 -3.14 14.00
CA VAL A 341 -9.98 -2.51 15.12
C VAL A 341 -8.51 -2.35 14.80
N GLY A 342 -7.97 -1.18 15.15
CA GLY A 342 -6.57 -0.84 14.98
C GLY A 342 -5.94 -0.32 16.26
N ALA A 343 -4.65 -0.59 16.43
CA ALA A 343 -3.85 0.06 17.44
C ALA A 343 -2.49 0.47 16.87
N PHE A 344 -1.98 1.60 17.33
CA PHE A 344 -0.63 2.08 17.08
C PHE A 344 0.10 2.17 18.40
N LEU A 345 1.33 1.67 18.45
CA LEU A 345 2.11 1.63 19.68
C LEU A 345 3.62 1.68 19.40
N ASN A 346 4.39 1.91 20.44
CA ASN A 346 5.83 1.69 20.44
C ASN A 346 6.12 0.33 21.09
N VAL A 347 6.90 -0.51 20.41
CA VAL A 347 7.32 -1.82 20.97
C VAL A 347 8.83 -1.90 21.20
N ALA A 348 9.63 -1.19 20.40
CA ALA A 348 11.08 -1.31 20.46
C ALA A 348 11.85 -0.03 20.09
N HIS A 349 11.19 1.01 19.52
CA HIS A 349 11.91 2.19 19.05
C HIS A 349 12.43 3.02 20.25
N PRO A 350 13.73 3.34 20.30
CA PRO A 350 14.36 3.92 21.50
C PRO A 350 13.87 5.34 21.82
N ASP A 351 13.39 6.11 20.84
CA ASP A 351 12.86 7.47 21.05
C ASP A 351 11.36 7.50 21.36
N GLY A 352 10.73 6.34 21.56
CA GLY A 352 9.30 6.24 21.87
C GLY A 352 8.36 6.48 20.71
N ARG A 353 8.87 6.67 19.46
CA ARG A 353 8.04 6.85 18.27
C ARG A 353 7.23 5.59 17.97
N THR A 354 6.04 5.78 17.40
CA THR A 354 5.20 4.67 16.93
C THR A 354 5.97 3.82 15.90
N ASP A 355 6.19 2.54 16.22
CA ASP A 355 6.94 1.60 15.39
C ASP A 355 6.18 0.31 15.07
N ALA A 356 4.98 0.14 15.65
CA ALA A 356 4.11 -0.99 15.39
C ALA A 356 2.65 -0.58 15.17
N GLN A 357 1.98 -1.34 14.29
CA GLN A 357 0.55 -1.25 14.04
C GLN A 357 -0.09 -2.61 14.24
N PHE A 358 -1.16 -2.66 15.02
CA PHE A 358 -1.98 -3.86 15.17
C PHE A 358 -3.28 -3.73 14.41
N TYR A 359 -3.69 -4.85 13.82
CA TYR A 359 -4.98 -5.04 13.18
C TYR A 359 -5.67 -6.20 13.89
N LEU A 360 -6.89 -5.99 14.37
CA LEU A 360 -7.65 -7.02 15.05
C LEU A 360 -8.96 -7.29 14.31
N GLY A 361 -9.26 -8.57 14.16
CA GLY A 361 -10.50 -9.02 13.52
C GLY A 361 -11.11 -10.20 14.27
N GLY A 362 -12.44 -10.22 14.35
CA GLY A 362 -13.21 -11.25 15.07
C GLY A 362 -13.35 -12.57 14.30
N TYR A 363 -12.37 -12.96 13.51
CA TYR A 363 -12.32 -14.22 12.77
C TYR A 363 -10.89 -14.70 12.60
N THR A 364 -10.73 -15.98 12.27
CA THR A 364 -9.45 -16.61 11.96
C THR A 364 -9.48 -17.24 10.57
N PHE A 365 -8.33 -17.30 9.91
CA PHE A 365 -8.14 -18.18 8.75
C PHE A 365 -7.77 -19.60 9.22
N ALA A 366 -7.96 -20.58 8.35
CA ALA A 366 -7.40 -21.90 8.58
C ALA A 366 -5.87 -21.77 8.72
N VAL A 367 -5.32 -22.50 9.69
CA VAL A 367 -3.88 -22.47 9.95
C VAL A 367 -3.16 -23.07 8.74
N SER A 368 -2.17 -22.34 8.23
CA SER A 368 -1.32 -22.75 7.11
C SER A 368 0.13 -22.43 7.45
N ASP A 369 1.03 -23.32 7.05
CA ASP A 369 2.47 -23.15 7.25
C ASP A 369 3.11 -22.26 6.18
N ASP A 370 2.36 -21.89 5.14
CA ASP A 370 2.80 -20.98 4.10
C ASP A 370 2.29 -19.56 4.33
N ASN A 371 3.10 -18.57 3.99
CA ASN A 371 2.75 -17.15 4.11
C ASN A 371 2.20 -16.56 2.80
N ASN A 372 1.65 -17.38 1.95
CA ASN A 372 1.01 -16.95 0.72
C ASN A 372 -0.35 -16.30 1.01
N PRO A 373 -0.83 -15.41 0.15
CA PRO A 373 -2.16 -14.83 0.28
C PRO A 373 -3.24 -15.91 0.39
N VAL A 374 -4.04 -15.85 1.46
CA VAL A 374 -5.02 -16.88 1.77
C VAL A 374 -6.37 -16.50 1.15
N PRO A 375 -6.98 -17.36 0.32
CA PRO A 375 -8.33 -17.16 -0.20
C PRO A 375 -9.39 -17.12 0.90
N LEU A 376 -10.53 -16.45 0.64
CA LEU A 376 -11.67 -16.37 1.58
C LEU A 376 -12.29 -17.74 1.94
N ASP A 377 -12.14 -18.73 1.09
CA ASP A 377 -12.62 -20.09 1.34
C ASP A 377 -11.80 -20.83 2.40
N LYS A 378 -10.71 -20.23 2.87
CA LYS A 378 -9.88 -20.73 3.98
C LYS A 378 -10.14 -20.01 5.31
N ILE A 379 -11.23 -19.29 5.48
CA ILE A 379 -11.64 -18.83 6.82
C ILE A 379 -11.97 -20.06 7.66
N ASP A 380 -11.45 -20.11 8.90
CA ASP A 380 -11.69 -21.22 9.81
C ASP A 380 -13.16 -21.25 10.24
N PRO A 381 -13.87 -22.39 10.20
CA PRO A 381 -15.25 -22.49 10.67
C PRO A 381 -15.39 -22.29 12.19
N GLN A 382 -14.36 -22.54 12.97
CA GLN A 382 -14.40 -22.37 14.42
C GLN A 382 -14.21 -20.90 14.82
N PRO A 383 -14.96 -20.43 15.86
CA PRO A 383 -14.82 -19.05 16.32
C PRO A 383 -13.40 -18.72 16.77
N GLY A 384 -12.92 -17.57 16.36
CA GLY A 384 -11.59 -17.11 16.72
C GLY A 384 -11.41 -15.59 16.54
N VAL A 385 -10.27 -15.13 16.97
CA VAL A 385 -9.79 -13.74 16.83
C VAL A 385 -8.39 -13.78 16.26
N THR A 386 -8.11 -12.89 15.34
CA THR A 386 -6.73 -12.68 14.84
C THR A 386 -6.24 -11.30 15.26
N ILE A 387 -5.05 -11.26 15.85
CA ILE A 387 -4.22 -10.07 15.90
C ILE A 387 -3.15 -10.19 14.81
N TYR A 388 -3.01 -9.15 14.00
CA TYR A 388 -2.01 -9.04 12.97
C TYR A 388 -1.12 -7.85 13.33
N GLY A 389 0.13 -8.12 13.65
CA GLY A 389 1.12 -7.12 14.04
C GLY A 389 2.02 -6.76 12.87
N GLN A 390 2.31 -5.47 12.70
CA GLN A 390 3.14 -4.97 11.62
C GLN A 390 4.23 -4.06 12.17
N LEU A 391 5.49 -4.35 11.83
CA LEU A 391 6.63 -3.48 12.08
C LEU A 391 6.66 -2.36 11.05
N LEU A 392 6.75 -1.11 11.50
CA LEU A 392 6.67 0.08 10.68
C LEU A 392 8.03 0.76 10.44
N ARG A 393 9.05 0.42 11.23
CA ARG A 393 10.35 1.13 11.22
C ARG A 393 11.53 0.16 11.12
N LEU A 394 11.52 -0.65 10.07
CA LEU A 394 12.63 -1.55 9.77
C LEU A 394 13.83 -0.76 9.23
N THR A 395 15.02 -1.17 9.62
CA THR A 395 16.31 -0.60 9.15
C THR A 395 16.98 -1.44 8.08
N SER A 396 16.50 -2.65 7.83
CA SER A 396 16.91 -3.46 6.69
C SER A 396 16.38 -2.87 5.39
N GLU A 397 17.24 -2.72 4.40
CA GLU A 397 16.90 -2.20 3.08
C GLU A 397 17.04 -3.31 2.03
N GLY A 398 16.03 -3.47 1.19
CA GLY A 398 15.99 -4.41 0.09
C GLY A 398 16.35 -3.80 -1.26
N SER A 399 16.24 -4.61 -2.31
CA SER A 399 16.46 -4.16 -3.68
C SER A 399 15.55 -4.85 -4.69
N LEU A 400 15.34 -4.16 -5.81
CA LEU A 400 14.51 -4.59 -6.92
C LEU A 400 15.25 -4.29 -8.24
N ARG A 401 15.58 -5.33 -9.01
CA ARG A 401 16.43 -5.20 -10.19
C ARG A 401 15.87 -5.96 -11.38
N VAL A 402 15.96 -5.35 -12.57
CA VAL A 402 15.70 -6.07 -13.83
C VAL A 402 16.76 -7.14 -14.06
N THR A 403 16.38 -8.20 -14.76
CA THR A 403 17.26 -9.30 -15.17
C THR A 403 17.49 -9.35 -16.67
N GLY A 404 16.69 -8.58 -17.42
CA GLY A 404 16.74 -8.45 -18.88
C GLY A 404 16.02 -7.19 -19.34
N PRO A 405 16.01 -6.90 -20.67
CA PRO A 405 15.46 -5.67 -21.24
C PRO A 405 13.92 -5.66 -21.36
N GLY A 406 13.27 -6.82 -21.32
CA GLY A 406 11.84 -6.96 -21.54
C GLY A 406 11.00 -6.87 -20.28
N SER A 407 9.75 -6.45 -20.40
CA SER A 407 8.79 -6.46 -19.29
C SER A 407 8.38 -7.87 -18.84
N GLY A 408 8.63 -8.88 -19.67
CA GLY A 408 8.42 -10.30 -19.36
C GLY A 408 9.56 -10.93 -18.55
N ASP A 409 10.72 -10.28 -18.43
CA ASP A 409 11.84 -10.78 -17.67
C ASP A 409 11.56 -10.64 -16.17
N ALA A 410 11.54 -11.75 -15.45
CA ALA A 410 11.19 -11.75 -14.03
C ALA A 410 12.22 -10.95 -13.21
N PRO A 411 11.81 -9.93 -12.47
CA PRO A 411 12.74 -9.11 -11.70
C PRO A 411 13.35 -9.90 -10.53
N ARG A 412 14.56 -9.52 -10.14
CA ARG A 412 15.17 -10.01 -8.89
C ARG A 412 14.76 -9.09 -7.75
N ILE A 413 14.00 -9.64 -6.79
CA ILE A 413 13.50 -8.91 -5.63
C ILE A 413 14.11 -9.52 -4.37
N LEU A 414 14.81 -8.71 -3.60
CA LEU A 414 15.46 -9.09 -2.36
C LEU A 414 15.00 -8.14 -1.24
N PRO A 415 14.08 -8.53 -0.38
CA PRO A 415 13.63 -7.72 0.75
C PRO A 415 14.72 -7.47 1.78
N ASN A 416 15.60 -8.43 1.95
CA ASN A 416 16.74 -8.37 2.87
C ASN A 416 16.34 -8.16 4.35
N TRP A 417 15.17 -8.66 4.75
CA TRP A 417 14.60 -8.47 6.08
C TRP A 417 15.44 -9.08 7.21
N LEU A 418 15.34 -8.47 8.41
CA LEU A 418 15.95 -8.94 9.66
C LEU A 418 17.48 -9.08 9.61
N THR A 419 18.13 -8.33 8.72
CA THR A 419 19.59 -8.32 8.62
C THR A 419 20.25 -7.48 9.71
N THR A 420 19.53 -6.50 10.28
CA THR A 420 20.02 -5.66 11.38
C THR A 420 19.62 -6.23 12.74
N GLU A 421 20.36 -5.87 13.79
CA GLU A 421 20.05 -6.25 15.17
C GLU A 421 18.74 -5.58 15.63
N HIS A 422 18.56 -4.30 15.25
CA HIS A 422 17.32 -3.55 15.53
C HIS A 422 16.08 -4.29 15.05
N ASP A 423 16.09 -4.75 13.79
CA ASP A 423 14.93 -5.43 13.20
C ASP A 423 14.63 -6.77 13.88
N ARG A 424 15.68 -7.52 14.29
CA ARG A 424 15.51 -8.77 15.02
C ARG A 424 14.94 -8.55 16.42
N ALA A 425 15.45 -7.55 17.13
CA ALA A 425 14.93 -7.17 18.45
C ALA A 425 13.47 -6.69 18.35
N SER A 426 13.16 -5.87 17.33
CA SER A 426 11.80 -5.38 17.07
C SER A 426 10.81 -6.51 16.75
N ALA A 427 11.24 -7.54 16.02
CA ALA A 427 10.41 -8.71 15.73
C ALA A 427 10.02 -9.49 16.99
N ILE A 428 10.98 -9.72 17.90
CA ILE A 428 10.74 -10.36 19.19
C ILE A 428 9.80 -9.51 20.05
N ALA A 429 10.09 -8.21 20.14
CA ALA A 429 9.28 -7.26 20.91
C ALA A 429 7.83 -7.18 20.39
N LEU A 430 7.63 -7.17 19.06
CA LEU A 430 6.31 -7.20 18.44
C LEU A 430 5.51 -8.43 18.88
N MET A 431 6.09 -9.63 18.80
CA MET A 431 5.39 -10.86 19.17
C MET A 431 5.01 -10.86 20.66
N ARG A 432 5.90 -10.35 21.54
CA ARG A 432 5.61 -10.20 22.96
C ARG A 432 4.48 -9.19 23.20
N ALA A 433 4.50 -8.06 22.53
CA ALA A 433 3.45 -7.05 22.62
C ALA A 433 2.09 -7.57 22.12
N MET A 434 2.08 -8.36 21.03
CA MET A 434 0.87 -9.02 20.53
C MET A 434 0.28 -9.97 21.58
N ARG A 435 1.11 -10.81 22.21
CA ARG A 435 0.66 -11.69 23.31
C ARG A 435 0.15 -10.91 24.52
N ALA A 436 0.84 -9.85 24.91
CA ALA A 436 0.39 -8.98 26.01
C ALA A 436 -0.98 -8.37 25.69
N TYR A 437 -1.19 -7.92 24.46
CA TYR A 437 -2.47 -7.38 24.01
C TYR A 437 -3.59 -8.42 24.09
N MET A 438 -3.34 -9.62 23.60
CA MET A 438 -4.33 -10.70 23.59
C MET A 438 -4.63 -11.22 24.99
N ALA A 439 -3.67 -11.14 25.93
CA ALA A 439 -3.87 -11.52 27.33
C ALA A 439 -4.58 -10.45 28.17
N ALA A 440 -4.66 -9.21 27.69
CA ALA A 440 -5.22 -8.08 28.45
C ALA A 440 -6.74 -8.23 28.68
N PRO A 441 -7.27 -7.83 29.87
CA PRO A 441 -8.71 -7.86 30.12
C PRO A 441 -9.43 -6.77 29.29
N PRO A 442 -10.70 -7.02 28.89
CA PRO A 442 -11.48 -8.23 29.13
C PRO A 442 -11.22 -9.34 28.10
N LEU A 443 -10.46 -9.08 27.02
CA LEU A 443 -10.27 -9.97 25.88
C LEU A 443 -9.65 -11.31 26.31
N GLY A 444 -8.60 -11.29 27.12
CA GLY A 444 -7.85 -12.48 27.52
C GLY A 444 -8.72 -13.57 28.17
N SER A 445 -9.77 -13.19 28.90
CA SER A 445 -10.70 -14.14 29.53
C SER A 445 -11.58 -14.91 28.50
N MET A 446 -11.71 -14.37 27.29
CA MET A 446 -12.50 -14.96 26.21
C MET A 446 -11.68 -15.89 25.30
N LEU A 447 -10.35 -15.80 25.38
CA LEU A 447 -9.48 -16.52 24.48
C LEU A 447 -9.16 -17.94 24.97
N GLY A 448 -8.98 -18.82 24.00
CA GLY A 448 -8.48 -20.18 24.17
C GLY A 448 -7.03 -20.30 23.71
N GLU A 449 -6.82 -21.29 22.85
CA GLU A 449 -5.51 -21.65 22.34
C GLU A 449 -4.95 -20.57 21.36
N GLU A 450 -3.66 -20.26 21.53
CA GLU A 450 -2.87 -19.56 20.52
C GLU A 450 -2.48 -20.55 19.42
N LEU A 451 -2.95 -20.33 18.19
CA LEU A 451 -2.76 -21.28 17.08
C LEU A 451 -1.39 -21.12 16.39
N ILE A 452 -0.90 -19.88 16.29
CA ILE A 452 0.37 -19.52 15.66
C ILE A 452 1.05 -18.45 16.52
N PRO A 453 2.35 -18.59 16.84
CA PRO A 453 3.21 -19.74 16.62
C PRO A 453 2.95 -20.90 17.59
N GLY A 454 2.04 -20.74 18.53
CA GLY A 454 1.71 -21.64 19.62
C GLY A 454 2.42 -21.28 20.93
N ALA A 455 1.71 -21.50 22.05
CA ALA A 455 2.13 -21.06 23.39
C ALA A 455 3.46 -21.68 23.90
N ALA A 456 3.98 -22.72 23.24
CA ALA A 456 5.25 -23.33 23.55
C ALA A 456 6.47 -22.51 23.10
N VAL A 457 6.31 -21.66 22.06
CA VAL A 457 7.36 -20.78 21.53
C VAL A 457 7.52 -19.56 22.44
N ARG A 458 8.55 -19.50 23.31
CA ARG A 458 8.64 -18.49 24.37
C ARG A 458 9.95 -17.71 24.46
N ASP A 459 11.08 -18.37 24.27
CA ASP A 459 12.39 -17.71 24.32
C ASP A 459 12.66 -16.91 23.05
N ASP A 460 13.66 -16.04 23.11
CA ASP A 460 13.95 -15.10 22.04
C ASP A 460 14.37 -15.77 20.74
N GLU A 461 15.13 -16.84 20.82
CA GLU A 461 15.61 -17.60 19.67
C GLU A 461 14.42 -18.27 18.95
N ALA A 462 13.55 -18.95 19.71
CA ALA A 462 12.36 -19.59 19.19
C ALA A 462 11.35 -18.57 18.61
N LEU A 463 11.16 -17.41 19.27
CA LEU A 463 10.33 -16.33 18.75
C LEU A 463 10.87 -15.78 17.43
N LEU A 464 12.17 -15.50 17.36
CA LEU A 464 12.79 -15.00 16.13
C LEU A 464 12.74 -16.03 14.99
N ALA A 465 12.96 -17.30 15.29
CA ALA A 465 12.82 -18.38 14.32
C ALA A 465 11.39 -18.49 13.78
N ALA A 466 10.38 -18.45 14.67
CA ALA A 466 8.98 -18.44 14.27
C ALA A 466 8.64 -17.17 13.44
N PHE A 467 9.15 -16.01 13.82
CA PHE A 467 8.93 -14.78 13.07
C PHE A 467 9.54 -14.85 11.66
N ARG A 468 10.79 -15.33 11.54
CA ARG A 468 11.43 -15.54 10.23
C ARG A 468 10.62 -16.47 9.33
N ARG A 469 10.12 -17.57 9.88
CA ARG A 469 9.37 -18.57 9.13
C ARG A 469 7.98 -18.10 8.71
N LEU A 470 7.26 -17.38 9.59
CA LEU A 470 5.82 -17.12 9.47
C LEU A 470 5.46 -15.65 9.22
N SER A 471 6.44 -14.74 9.21
CA SER A 471 6.17 -13.36 8.84
C SER A 471 5.87 -13.21 7.35
N SER A 472 5.17 -12.15 6.99
CA SER A 472 4.79 -11.86 5.61
C SER A 472 4.97 -10.39 5.27
N CYS A 473 5.04 -10.10 3.98
CA CYS A 473 5.05 -8.76 3.42
C CYS A 473 3.84 -7.95 3.89
N GLY A 474 4.06 -6.73 4.38
CA GLY A 474 2.99 -5.78 4.71
C GLY A 474 2.30 -5.16 3.50
N LEU A 475 2.84 -5.36 2.31
CA LEU A 475 2.39 -4.81 1.02
C LEU A 475 2.48 -3.28 0.94
N HIS A 476 3.46 -2.68 1.62
CA HIS A 476 3.69 -1.25 1.74
C HIS A 476 5.08 -0.80 1.26
N ALA A 477 5.66 -1.48 0.25
CA ALA A 477 6.98 -1.14 -0.28
C ALA A 477 7.08 0.33 -0.70
N ILE A 478 8.21 0.95 -0.32
CA ILE A 478 8.57 2.35 -0.57
C ILE A 478 10.06 2.47 -0.92
N GLY A 479 10.51 3.65 -1.33
CA GLY A 479 11.93 4.03 -1.37
C GLY A 479 12.68 3.64 -2.64
N THR A 480 12.12 2.85 -3.52
CA THR A 480 12.77 2.31 -4.73
C THR A 480 13.11 3.34 -5.81
N CYS A 481 12.54 4.55 -5.73
CA CYS A 481 12.87 5.74 -6.52
C CYS A 481 12.95 6.97 -5.60
N ARG A 482 13.60 6.83 -4.46
CA ARG A 482 13.65 7.78 -3.35
C ARG A 482 13.85 9.23 -3.81
N MET A 483 12.99 10.15 -3.32
CA MET A 483 13.22 11.58 -3.49
C MET A 483 14.22 12.11 -2.46
N GLY A 484 14.93 13.18 -2.82
CA GLY A 484 15.88 13.86 -1.94
C GLY A 484 16.70 14.92 -2.65
N SER A 485 17.56 15.59 -1.89
CA SER A 485 18.47 16.63 -2.40
C SER A 485 19.93 16.15 -2.52
N ASP A 486 20.21 14.93 -2.10
CA ASP A 486 21.56 14.33 -2.20
C ASP A 486 21.82 13.74 -3.60
N ASN A 487 23.08 13.44 -3.89
CA ASN A 487 23.52 12.96 -5.21
C ASN A 487 23.13 11.50 -5.51
N ARG A 488 22.54 10.78 -4.56
CA ARG A 488 22.02 9.41 -4.73
C ARG A 488 20.52 9.38 -4.86
N ALA A 489 19.80 10.50 -4.63
CA ALA A 489 18.37 10.58 -4.83
C ALA A 489 18.02 10.27 -6.29
N VAL A 490 17.01 9.44 -6.50
CA VAL A 490 16.51 9.10 -7.83
C VAL A 490 15.68 10.25 -8.40
N THR A 491 14.90 10.89 -7.54
CA THR A 491 14.14 12.10 -7.90
C THR A 491 14.49 13.26 -6.99
N ASP A 492 14.40 14.47 -7.52
CA ASP A 492 14.46 15.69 -6.70
C ASP A 492 13.19 15.87 -5.86
N PRO A 493 13.13 16.84 -4.93
CA PRO A 493 11.92 17.10 -4.13
C PRO A 493 10.69 17.53 -4.94
N ARG A 494 10.85 17.92 -6.22
CA ARG A 494 9.75 18.16 -7.15
C ARG A 494 9.40 16.92 -7.98
N LEU A 495 9.94 15.75 -7.59
CA LEU A 495 9.71 14.44 -8.20
C LEU A 495 10.25 14.28 -9.63
N ARG A 496 11.11 15.19 -10.11
CA ARG A 496 11.77 15.07 -11.41
C ARG A 496 12.91 14.05 -11.31
N VAL A 497 12.99 13.17 -12.29
CA VAL A 497 14.04 12.14 -12.33
C VAL A 497 15.39 12.78 -12.62
N ASN A 498 16.36 12.56 -11.73
CA ASN A 498 17.69 13.14 -11.85
C ASN A 498 18.44 12.61 -13.08
N GLY A 499 19.12 13.51 -13.80
CA GLY A 499 19.93 13.19 -14.98
C GLY A 499 19.16 13.18 -16.31
N VAL A 500 17.84 13.37 -16.30
CA VAL A 500 16.98 13.49 -17.50
C VAL A 500 15.97 14.62 -17.33
N THR A 501 15.30 15.00 -18.40
CA THR A 501 14.23 16.02 -18.39
C THR A 501 12.92 15.47 -18.94
N GLY A 502 11.79 16.14 -18.63
CA GLY A 502 10.49 15.72 -19.09
C GLY A 502 9.94 14.43 -18.45
N LEU A 503 10.56 13.96 -17.36
CA LEU A 503 10.20 12.74 -16.66
C LEU A 503 10.09 12.94 -15.15
N ARG A 504 8.98 12.45 -14.56
CA ARG A 504 8.80 12.37 -13.11
C ARG A 504 8.39 10.96 -12.67
N VAL A 505 8.57 10.69 -11.38
CA VAL A 505 7.97 9.55 -10.68
C VAL A 505 7.09 10.06 -9.57
N ALA A 506 5.85 9.57 -9.47
CA ALA A 506 4.91 10.05 -8.45
C ALA A 506 4.03 8.90 -7.92
N ASP A 507 4.57 8.12 -7.01
CA ASP A 507 3.90 7.05 -6.27
C ASP A 507 4.71 6.69 -5.00
N CYS A 508 4.42 5.56 -4.36
CA CYS A 508 5.12 5.12 -3.16
C CYS A 508 6.63 4.91 -3.34
N SER A 509 7.13 4.73 -4.58
CA SER A 509 8.56 4.53 -4.82
C SER A 509 9.41 5.75 -4.43
N VAL A 510 8.83 6.95 -4.47
CA VAL A 510 9.56 8.20 -4.14
C VAL A 510 9.67 8.48 -2.65
N ILE A 511 8.91 7.77 -1.81
CA ILE A 511 8.88 7.96 -0.36
C ILE A 511 10.29 7.72 0.22
N PRO A 512 10.91 8.72 0.88
CA PRO A 512 12.31 8.62 1.28
C PRO A 512 12.53 7.94 2.63
N GLY A 513 11.47 7.71 3.41
CA GLY A 513 11.56 7.17 4.76
C GLY A 513 10.24 6.57 5.25
N HIS A 514 10.21 6.14 6.49
CA HIS A 514 9.07 5.42 7.06
C HIS A 514 7.77 6.22 7.06
N VAL A 515 6.67 5.49 7.00
CA VAL A 515 5.29 5.98 7.18
C VAL A 515 4.63 5.17 8.30
N THR A 516 4.05 5.84 9.26
CA THR A 516 3.31 5.20 10.36
C THR A 516 1.95 4.71 9.87
N GLY A 517 1.94 3.52 9.28
CA GLY A 517 0.74 2.82 8.78
C GLY A 517 0.73 2.55 7.27
N ASN A 518 -0.48 2.35 6.74
CA ASN A 518 -0.70 1.96 5.35
C ASN A 518 -0.37 3.08 4.36
N THR A 519 0.13 2.74 3.18
CA THR A 519 0.69 3.70 2.21
C THR A 519 -0.29 4.18 1.13
N ASN A 520 -1.56 3.75 1.13
CA ASN A 520 -2.52 4.14 0.09
C ASN A 520 -2.89 5.64 0.12
N ALA A 521 -3.16 6.20 1.31
CA ALA A 521 -3.44 7.63 1.44
C ALA A 521 -2.20 8.48 1.11
N PRO A 522 -0.99 8.16 1.61
CA PRO A 522 0.24 8.80 1.17
C PRO A 522 0.45 8.77 -0.35
N ALA A 523 0.19 7.64 -1.03
CA ALA A 523 0.27 7.57 -2.49
C ALA A 523 -0.66 8.54 -3.20
N MET A 524 -1.91 8.67 -2.74
CA MET A 524 -2.87 9.63 -3.29
C MET A 524 -2.42 11.09 -3.04
N ALA A 525 -1.88 11.38 -1.84
CA ALA A 525 -1.37 12.71 -1.49
C ALA A 525 -0.12 13.07 -2.33
N ILE A 526 0.77 12.10 -2.60
CA ILE A 526 1.89 12.29 -3.53
C ILE A 526 1.38 12.60 -4.93
N GLY A 527 0.36 11.88 -5.43
CA GLY A 527 -0.25 12.16 -6.73
C GLY A 527 -0.86 13.57 -6.81
N LEU A 528 -1.51 14.04 -5.73
CA LEU A 528 -2.04 15.39 -5.63
C LEU A 528 -0.92 16.44 -5.70
N ARG A 529 0.09 16.31 -4.85
CA ARG A 529 1.23 17.22 -4.78
C ARG A 529 2.03 17.25 -6.08
N ALA A 530 2.23 16.09 -6.70
CA ALA A 530 2.91 15.99 -7.99
C ALA A 530 2.17 16.79 -9.07
N ALA A 531 0.85 16.64 -9.16
CA ALA A 531 0.04 17.39 -10.12
C ALA A 531 0.12 18.90 -9.88
N GLU A 532 0.07 19.35 -8.61
CA GLU A 532 0.25 20.76 -8.24
C GLU A 532 1.60 21.30 -8.75
N MET A 533 2.70 20.59 -8.44
CA MET A 533 4.04 20.96 -8.88
C MET A 533 4.20 20.99 -10.40
N MET A 534 3.60 20.02 -11.12
CA MET A 534 3.63 19.97 -12.59
C MET A 534 2.89 21.15 -13.23
N LEU A 535 1.74 21.53 -12.67
CA LEU A 535 0.97 22.69 -13.14
C LEU A 535 1.67 24.01 -12.83
N GLU A 536 2.30 24.15 -11.67
CA GLU A 536 3.13 25.31 -11.31
C GLU A 536 4.32 25.47 -12.29
N ASP A 537 5.04 24.38 -12.58
CA ASP A 537 6.22 24.42 -13.48
C ASP A 537 5.84 24.77 -14.92
N ARG A 538 4.59 24.50 -15.34
CA ARG A 538 4.09 24.87 -16.67
C ARG A 538 3.80 26.39 -16.82
N VAL A 539 3.48 27.05 -15.73
CA VAL A 539 3.13 28.48 -15.73
C VAL A 539 4.40 29.36 -15.69
N ARG A 540 5.52 28.81 -15.21
CA ARG A 540 6.84 29.45 -15.19
C ARG A 540 7.54 29.34 -16.55
#